data_37e9e8669ab81e584c78790affbbd673
#
_entry.id   37e9e8669ab81e584c78790affbbd673
#
_cell.length_a   1.000
_cell.length_b   1.000
_cell.length_c   1.000
_cell.angle_alpha   90.00
_cell.angle_beta   90.00
_cell.angle_gamma   90.00
#
_symmetry.space_group_name_H-M   'P 1'
#
loop_
_entity.id
_entity.type
_entity.pdbx_description
1 polymer ?
#
loop_
_entity_poly.entity_id
_entity_poly.type
_entity_poly.pdbx_seq_one_letter_code
_entity_poly.pdbx_strand_id
1 'polypeptide(L)'
;MSKHVIILGAGPAGLSAGWSLVKEGVRVDLIEAGSQVGGLCKSTKRDGFIFDLGGHRFVTKDDLLFADIEELMGDDLLVRSRKSEIRL
;
A
#
# COMPACT_ATOMS: atom_id res chain seq x y z
N MET A 1 -19.43 -21.96 -6.03
CA MET A 1 -18.36 -22.38 -5.12
C MET A 1 -17.65 -21.17 -4.57
N SER A 2 -17.49 -21.10 -3.28
CA SER A 2 -16.64 -20.08 -2.67
C SER A 2 -15.17 -20.44 -2.87
N LYS A 3 -14.36 -19.45 -3.23
CA LYS A 3 -12.91 -19.60 -3.33
C LYS A 3 -12.27 -19.03 -2.08
N HIS A 4 -11.19 -19.65 -1.67
CA HIS A 4 -10.38 -19.21 -0.55
C HIS A 4 -8.94 -19.06 -1.03
N VAL A 5 -8.37 -17.88 -0.87
CA VAL A 5 -7.00 -17.56 -1.31
C VAL A 5 -6.17 -17.22 -0.09
N ILE A 6 -4.98 -17.77 -0.04
CA ILE A 6 -3.99 -17.45 1.00
C ILE A 6 -2.88 -16.63 0.35
N ILE A 7 -2.59 -15.46 0.93
CA ILE A 7 -1.53 -14.57 0.45
C ILE A 7 -0.41 -14.55 1.47
N LEU A 8 0.79 -14.83 1.02
CA LEU A 8 1.99 -14.79 1.86
C LEU A 8 2.70 -13.46 1.65
N GLY A 9 2.73 -12.65 2.69
CA GLY A 9 3.36 -11.34 2.68
C GLY A 9 2.34 -10.20 2.60
N ALA A 10 2.44 -9.27 3.54
CA ALA A 10 1.54 -8.12 3.67
C ALA A 10 2.24 -6.80 3.31
N GLY A 11 3.10 -6.82 2.30
CA GLY A 11 3.60 -5.63 1.64
C GLY A 11 2.54 -5.09 0.66
N PRO A 12 2.85 -4.02 -0.08
CA PRO A 12 1.87 -3.43 -1.01
C PRO A 12 1.30 -4.41 -2.04
N ALA A 13 2.12 -5.33 -2.55
CA ALA A 13 1.65 -6.33 -3.52
C ALA A 13 0.61 -7.27 -2.93
N GLY A 14 0.90 -7.85 -1.75
CA GLY A 14 -0.02 -8.75 -1.07
C GLY A 14 -1.29 -8.06 -0.62
N LEU A 15 -1.17 -6.86 -0.07
CA LEU A 15 -2.31 -6.07 0.38
C LEU A 15 -3.21 -5.67 -0.78
N SER A 16 -2.66 -5.25 -1.91
CA SER A 16 -3.45 -4.85 -3.08
C SER A 16 -4.14 -6.05 -3.73
N ALA A 17 -3.45 -7.19 -3.80
CA ALA A 17 -4.05 -8.44 -4.28
C ALA A 17 -5.24 -8.85 -3.39
N GLY A 18 -5.05 -8.81 -2.08
CA GLY A 18 -6.10 -9.13 -1.12
C GLY A 18 -7.29 -8.21 -1.23
N TRP A 19 -7.05 -6.92 -1.36
CA TRP A 19 -8.10 -5.91 -1.51
C TRP A 19 -8.93 -6.16 -2.78
N SER A 20 -8.27 -6.42 -3.90
CA SER A 20 -8.96 -6.72 -5.17
C SER A 20 -9.80 -7.99 -5.08
N LEU A 21 -9.27 -9.04 -4.44
CA LEU A 21 -9.98 -10.31 -4.29
C LEU A 21 -11.20 -10.17 -3.36
N VAL A 22 -11.08 -9.44 -2.28
CA VAL A 22 -12.18 -9.21 -1.34
C VAL A 22 -13.31 -8.44 -2.04
N LYS A 23 -13.00 -7.48 -2.89
CA LYS A 23 -14.00 -6.74 -3.69
C LYS A 23 -14.78 -7.68 -4.62
N GLU A 24 -14.16 -8.79 -5.05
CA GLU A 24 -14.81 -9.82 -5.87
C GLU A 24 -15.54 -10.88 -5.04
N GLY A 25 -15.62 -10.71 -3.73
CA GLY A 25 -16.30 -11.65 -2.84
C GLY A 25 -15.49 -12.89 -2.49
N VAL A 26 -14.18 -12.88 -2.74
CA VAL A 26 -13.29 -14.01 -2.42
C VAL A 26 -12.83 -13.92 -0.98
N ARG A 27 -12.86 -15.05 -0.26
CA ARG A 27 -12.27 -15.12 1.08
C ARG A 27 -10.75 -15.11 0.98
N VAL A 28 -10.12 -14.21 1.73
CA VAL A 28 -8.65 -14.04 1.70
C VAL A 28 -8.11 -14.15 3.13
N ASP A 29 -7.09 -14.98 3.30
CA ASP A 29 -6.22 -14.98 4.47
C ASP A 29 -4.87 -14.43 4.06
N LEU A 30 -4.39 -13.42 4.77
CA LEU A 30 -3.12 -12.77 4.49
C LEU A 30 -2.19 -13.01 5.66
N ILE A 31 -1.02 -13.58 5.39
CA ILE A 31 -0.06 -14.01 6.40
C ILE A 31 1.21 -13.18 6.27
N GLU A 32 1.59 -12.54 7.36
CA GLU A 32 2.79 -11.70 7.42
C GLU A 32 3.79 -12.30 8.42
N ALA A 33 5.04 -12.46 7.99
CA ALA A 33 6.10 -13.00 8.85
C ALA A 33 6.54 -12.02 9.95
N GLY A 34 6.44 -10.72 9.67
CA GLY A 34 6.79 -9.69 10.66
C GLY A 34 5.64 -9.32 11.56
N SER A 35 5.89 -8.40 12.49
CA SER A 35 4.89 -7.91 13.43
C SER A 35 4.04 -6.77 12.89
N GLN A 36 4.37 -6.24 11.72
CA GLN A 36 3.71 -5.09 11.12
C GLN A 36 3.51 -5.30 9.62
N VAL A 37 2.34 -4.93 9.11
CA VAL A 37 2.05 -4.98 7.68
C VAL A 37 2.65 -3.76 6.97
N GLY A 38 2.72 -3.82 5.63
CA GLY A 38 3.16 -2.71 4.79
C GLY A 38 4.48 -2.94 4.08
N GLY A 39 5.27 -3.94 4.48
CA GLY A 39 6.57 -4.22 3.86
C GLY A 39 7.49 -3.00 3.95
N LEU A 40 8.13 -2.64 2.84
CA LEU A 40 9.02 -1.47 2.80
C LEU A 40 8.26 -0.14 2.88
N CYS A 41 6.94 -0.14 2.70
CA CYS A 41 6.11 1.06 2.80
C CYS A 41 5.60 1.34 4.21
N LYS A 42 5.94 0.50 5.18
CA LYS A 42 5.49 0.69 6.56
C LYS A 42 6.20 1.87 7.20
N SER A 43 5.49 2.55 8.09
CA SER A 43 6.06 3.61 8.91
C SER A 43 6.56 3.05 10.24
N THR A 44 7.61 3.66 10.75
CA THR A 44 8.21 3.28 12.02
C THR A 44 7.91 4.34 13.08
N LYS A 45 7.51 3.90 14.27
CA LYS A 45 7.33 4.78 15.41
C LYS A 45 8.49 4.62 16.38
N ARG A 46 9.09 5.74 16.77
CA ARG A 46 10.17 5.73 17.77
C ARG A 46 10.18 7.06 18.52
N ASP A 47 10.21 6.99 19.85
CA ASP A 47 10.29 8.15 20.75
C ASP A 47 9.22 9.20 20.46
N GLY A 48 8.00 8.78 20.13
CA GLY A 48 6.90 9.67 19.80
C GLY A 48 6.89 10.20 18.37
N PHE A 49 7.90 9.85 17.58
CA PHE A 49 7.97 10.24 16.17
C PHE A 49 7.53 9.09 15.25
N ILE A 50 6.94 9.47 14.11
CA ILE A 50 6.59 8.53 13.04
C ILE A 50 7.43 8.90 11.82
N PHE A 51 8.14 7.91 11.26
CA PHE A 51 8.94 8.13 10.07
C PHE A 51 8.96 6.91 9.17
N ASP A 52 9.21 7.13 7.90
CA ASP A 52 9.37 6.10 6.90
C ASP A 52 10.86 5.82 6.67
N LEU A 53 11.18 4.58 6.27
CA LEU A 53 12.56 4.18 5.99
C LEU A 53 13.09 4.74 4.67
N GLY A 54 12.29 5.49 3.95
CA GLY A 54 12.65 6.15 2.70
C GLY A 54 11.50 7.04 2.25
N GLY A 55 11.73 7.79 1.18
CA GLY A 55 10.66 8.58 0.60
C GLY A 55 9.63 7.69 -0.08
N HIS A 56 8.37 7.82 0.30
CA HIS A 56 7.28 7.05 -0.30
C HIS A 56 6.36 8.01 -1.06
N ARG A 57 6.36 7.86 -2.36
CA ARG A 57 5.49 8.64 -3.24
C ARG A 57 4.82 7.70 -4.23
N PHE A 58 3.51 7.85 -4.38
CA PHE A 58 2.77 7.10 -5.38
C PHE A 58 2.72 7.90 -6.68
N VAL A 59 3.18 7.29 -7.76
CA VAL A 59 3.16 7.89 -9.10
C VAL A 59 2.66 6.83 -10.07
N THR A 60 1.67 7.16 -10.89
CA THR A 60 1.18 6.26 -11.93
C THR A 60 0.57 7.04 -13.08
N LYS A 61 0.64 6.45 -14.28
CA LYS A 61 -0.10 6.91 -15.46
C LYS A 61 -1.37 6.10 -15.70
N ASP A 62 -1.63 5.10 -14.88
CA ASP A 62 -2.81 4.25 -14.98
C ASP A 62 -3.96 4.90 -14.22
N ASP A 63 -4.96 5.41 -14.97
CA ASP A 63 -6.09 6.13 -14.39
C ASP A 63 -6.98 5.22 -13.53
N LEU A 64 -7.09 3.94 -13.88
CA LEU A 64 -7.88 2.99 -13.08
C LEU A 64 -7.21 2.73 -11.74
N LEU A 65 -5.90 2.56 -11.74
CA LEU A 65 -5.13 2.37 -10.51
C LEU A 65 -5.18 3.63 -9.64
N PHE A 66 -5.08 4.81 -10.24
CA PHE A 66 -5.17 6.07 -9.51
C PHE A 66 -6.55 6.23 -8.86
N ALA A 67 -7.62 5.85 -9.57
CA ALA A 67 -8.97 5.89 -9.02
C ALA A 67 -9.12 4.96 -7.82
N ASP A 68 -8.51 3.78 -7.86
CA ASP A 68 -8.50 2.85 -6.72
C ASP A 68 -7.81 3.46 -5.50
N ILE A 69 -6.69 4.15 -5.71
CA ILE A 69 -5.96 4.81 -4.63
C ILE A 69 -6.77 5.98 -4.05
N GLU A 70 -7.44 6.76 -4.90
CA GLU A 70 -8.32 7.83 -4.44
C GLU A 70 -9.46 7.30 -3.59
N GLU A 71 -10.08 6.18 -3.99
CA GLU A 71 -11.14 5.53 -3.23
C GLU A 71 -10.64 5.08 -1.85
N LEU A 72 -9.45 4.48 -1.81
CA LEU A 72 -8.87 3.94 -0.59
C LEU A 72 -8.43 5.05 0.37
N MET A 73 -7.77 6.08 -0.12
CA MET A 73 -7.15 7.12 0.70
C MET A 73 -8.09 8.27 1.06
N GLY A 74 -9.07 8.55 0.19
CA GLY A 74 -9.98 9.68 0.42
C GLY A 74 -9.23 10.98 0.63
N ASP A 75 -9.59 11.70 1.69
CA ASP A 75 -9.00 13.00 2.03
C ASP A 75 -7.54 12.92 2.50
N ASP A 76 -7.06 11.72 2.82
CA ASP A 76 -5.66 11.53 3.22
C ASP A 76 -4.70 11.59 2.02
N LEU A 77 -5.23 11.51 0.79
CA LEU A 77 -4.41 11.59 -0.40
C LEU A 77 -4.07 13.03 -0.74
N LEU A 78 -2.79 13.35 -0.75
CA LEU A 78 -2.28 14.66 -1.13
C LEU A 78 -1.60 14.57 -2.49
N VAL A 79 -2.05 15.43 -3.43
CA VAL A 79 -1.44 15.50 -4.76
C VAL A 79 -0.47 16.67 -4.80
N ARG A 80 0.77 16.40 -5.19
CA ARG A 80 1.84 17.39 -5.22
C ARG A 80 2.63 17.28 -6.52
N SER A 81 3.06 18.43 -7.04
CA SER A 81 3.98 18.47 -8.17
C SER A 81 5.33 17.92 -7.74
N ARG A 82 5.88 17.03 -8.58
CA ARG A 82 7.19 16.46 -8.32
C ARG A 82 8.28 17.39 -8.80
N LYS A 83 9.19 17.72 -7.90
CA LYS A 83 10.45 18.39 -8.22
C LYS A 83 11.58 17.54 -7.67
N SER A 84 12.47 17.11 -8.54
CA SER A 84 13.64 16.32 -8.16
C SER A 84 14.89 16.97 -8.73
N GLU A 85 15.92 17.05 -7.92
CA GLU A 85 17.19 17.65 -8.31
C GLU A 85 18.33 16.83 -7.72
N ILE A 86 19.30 16.51 -8.55
CA ILE A 86 20.54 15.86 -8.12
C ILE A 86 21.67 16.87 -8.27
N ARG A 87 22.32 17.19 -7.16
CA ARG A 87 23.48 18.06 -7.14
C ARG A 87 24.75 17.25 -6.88
N LEU A 88 25.71 17.40 -7.74
CA LEU A 88 27.01 16.73 -7.64
C LEU A 88 28.06 17.67 -7.09
#